data_4b32daa8bf33e097746971d2420e5a61
#
_entry.id   4b32daa8bf33e097746971d2420e5a61
#
_cell.length_a   1.000
_cell.length_b   1.000
_cell.length_c   1.000
_cell.angle_alpha   90.00
_cell.angle_beta   90.00
_cell.angle_gamma   90.00
#
_symmetry.space_group_name_H-M   'P 1'
#
loop_
_entity.id
_entity.type
_entity.pdbx_description
1 polymer ?
#
loop_
_entity_poly.entity_id
_entity_poly.type
_entity_poly.pdbx_seq_one_letter_code
_entity_poly.pdbx_strand_id
1 'polypeptide(L)'
;GASDDDLKKAYRKLAMKYHPDRNSDDPNASEKFKEASEAYEVLSDSTKRNAYDQFGHDGVDPSGFGGGGSQGFNDIFGDIFGDIFGGGDPFGRRQRSNKGSDLQYSMTIDLEDAVRGVTEKIAIPALESCGSCKGTGASEGSKPVTCDTCGGAGQVRMQQGFFSVAQTCNRCSGSGQIISNPCRACRGQGRIEKRKTLSVKIPAGVDTGDRIRLSGEGEAGLNGGPSGDLFVQIKVLPHDVFERDGKHLYCEAPIS
;
A
#
# COMPACT_ATOMS: atom_id res chain seq x y z
N GLY A 1 17.37 34.99 11.63
CA GLY A 1 17.20 33.82 10.78
C GLY A 1 15.87 33.87 10.03
N ALA A 2 15.76 33.20 8.92
CA ALA A 2 14.50 33.07 8.16
C ALA A 2 13.49 32.24 8.93
N SER A 3 12.18 32.55 8.78
CA SER A 3 11.11 31.72 9.35
C SER A 3 10.91 30.44 8.56
N ASP A 4 10.28 29.43 9.16
CA ASP A 4 10.00 28.13 8.49
C ASP A 4 9.08 28.33 7.27
N ASP A 5 8.18 29.31 7.31
CA ASP A 5 7.34 29.68 6.18
C ASP A 5 8.13 30.31 5.03
N ASP A 6 9.15 31.11 5.33
CA ASP A 6 10.02 31.72 4.31
C ASP A 6 10.90 30.64 3.66
N LEU A 7 11.44 29.71 4.44
CA LEU A 7 12.21 28.56 3.94
C LEU A 7 11.35 27.71 2.99
N LYS A 8 10.13 27.39 3.39
CA LYS A 8 9.19 26.61 2.59
C LYS A 8 8.80 27.30 1.28
N LYS A 9 8.58 28.63 1.31
CA LYS A 9 8.30 29.43 0.11
C LYS A 9 9.51 29.48 -0.85
N ALA A 10 10.71 29.68 -0.29
CA ALA A 10 11.94 29.71 -1.09
C ALA A 10 12.20 28.36 -1.75
N TYR A 11 12.08 27.26 -1.00
CA TYR A 11 12.24 25.91 -1.54
C TYR A 11 11.24 25.62 -2.66
N ARG A 12 9.93 25.90 -2.46
CA ARG A 12 8.93 25.70 -3.51
C ARG A 12 9.26 26.45 -4.79
N LYS A 13 9.74 27.68 -4.67
CA LYS A 13 10.13 28.49 -5.82
C LYS A 13 11.30 27.88 -6.58
N LEU A 14 12.33 27.42 -5.86
CA LEU A 14 13.51 26.76 -6.45
C LEU A 14 13.18 25.40 -7.05
N ALA A 15 12.39 24.59 -6.33
CA ALA A 15 11.94 23.29 -6.79
C ALA A 15 11.11 23.37 -8.08
N MET A 16 10.20 24.36 -8.17
CA MET A 16 9.44 24.59 -9.40
C MET A 16 10.32 25.12 -10.55
N LYS A 17 11.34 25.93 -10.25
CA LYS A 17 12.24 26.50 -11.25
C LYS A 17 13.18 25.45 -11.82
N TYR A 18 13.69 24.53 -11.00
CA TYR A 18 14.70 23.55 -11.38
C TYR A 18 14.15 22.12 -11.44
N HIS A 19 12.82 21.94 -11.53
CA HIS A 19 12.21 20.63 -11.64
C HIS A 19 12.71 19.88 -12.87
N PRO A 20 13.17 18.60 -12.75
CA PRO A 20 13.73 17.85 -13.87
C PRO A 20 12.76 17.70 -15.04
N ASP A 21 11.47 17.47 -14.79
CA ASP A 21 10.46 17.33 -15.84
C ASP A 21 10.19 18.61 -16.62
N ARG A 22 10.55 19.77 -16.06
CA ARG A 22 10.37 21.08 -16.72
C ARG A 22 11.64 21.60 -17.37
N ASN A 23 12.77 21.01 -17.07
CA ASN A 23 14.10 21.41 -17.54
C ASN A 23 14.90 20.19 -17.99
N SER A 24 14.27 19.31 -18.80
CA SER A 24 14.90 18.09 -19.33
C SER A 24 16.19 18.35 -20.10
N ASP A 25 16.34 19.55 -20.65
CA ASP A 25 17.46 19.95 -21.52
C ASP A 25 18.58 20.68 -20.77
N ASP A 26 18.40 21.01 -19.48
CA ASP A 26 19.46 21.67 -18.66
C ASP A 26 20.11 20.65 -17.72
N PRO A 27 21.34 20.19 -17.99
CA PRO A 27 22.05 19.25 -17.13
C PRO A 27 22.30 19.79 -15.71
N ASN A 28 22.35 21.12 -15.53
CA ASN A 28 22.57 21.74 -14.24
C ASN A 28 21.27 21.87 -13.41
N ALA A 29 20.11 21.70 -14.02
CA ALA A 29 18.83 21.79 -13.30
C ALA A 29 18.70 20.71 -12.21
N SER A 30 19.12 19.49 -12.52
CA SER A 30 19.12 18.36 -11.58
C SER A 30 20.04 18.60 -10.38
N GLU A 31 21.23 19.17 -10.60
CA GLU A 31 22.17 19.50 -9.51
C GLU A 31 21.61 20.62 -8.62
N LYS A 32 21.10 21.70 -9.21
CA LYS A 32 20.48 22.80 -8.45
C LYS A 32 19.23 22.38 -7.69
N PHE A 33 18.47 21.42 -8.23
CA PHE A 33 17.33 20.85 -7.53
C PHE A 33 17.77 20.04 -6.32
N LYS A 34 18.82 19.22 -6.46
CA LYS A 34 19.40 18.44 -5.35
C LYS A 34 19.94 19.37 -4.26
N GLU A 35 20.71 20.38 -4.62
CA GLU A 35 21.25 21.36 -3.69
C GLU A 35 20.15 22.11 -2.92
N ALA A 36 19.09 22.54 -3.61
CA ALA A 36 17.94 23.19 -2.98
C ALA A 36 17.18 22.25 -2.03
N SER A 37 17.09 20.95 -2.36
CA SER A 37 16.43 19.94 -1.54
C SER A 37 17.24 19.63 -0.28
N GLU A 38 18.55 19.50 -0.40
CA GLU A 38 19.47 19.28 0.71
C GLU A 38 19.47 20.48 1.67
N ALA A 39 19.56 21.69 1.15
CA ALA A 39 19.48 22.90 1.96
C ALA A 39 18.16 22.99 2.74
N TYR A 40 17.04 22.66 2.09
CA TYR A 40 15.74 22.67 2.75
C TYR A 40 15.63 21.59 3.83
N GLU A 41 16.16 20.41 3.60
CA GLU A 41 16.17 19.32 4.58
C GLU A 41 16.91 19.70 5.87
N VAL A 42 18.09 20.30 5.71
CA VAL A 42 18.90 20.76 6.85
C VAL A 42 18.21 21.90 7.60
N LEU A 43 17.67 22.89 6.89
CA LEU A 43 17.12 24.11 7.48
C LEU A 43 15.69 23.95 8.01
N SER A 44 14.94 22.96 7.55
CA SER A 44 13.55 22.69 8.02
C SER A 44 13.48 21.89 9.32
N ASP A 45 14.53 21.15 9.65
CA ASP A 45 14.64 20.43 10.92
C ASP A 45 15.39 21.29 11.95
N SER A 46 14.75 21.58 13.09
CA SER A 46 15.32 22.43 14.13
C SER A 46 16.63 21.90 14.70
N THR A 47 16.80 20.58 14.77
CA THR A 47 18.01 19.94 15.28
C THR A 47 19.15 20.06 14.29
N LYS A 48 18.90 19.74 13.01
CA LYS A 48 19.89 19.88 11.93
C LYS A 48 20.27 21.34 11.70
N ARG A 49 19.29 22.24 11.75
CA ARG A 49 19.52 23.70 11.64
C ARG A 49 20.45 24.22 12.75
N ASN A 50 20.20 23.82 14.00
CA ASN A 50 21.04 24.20 15.12
C ASN A 50 22.47 23.63 14.97
N ALA A 51 22.62 22.41 14.50
CA ALA A 51 23.92 21.81 14.22
C ALA A 51 24.65 22.56 13.07
N TYR A 52 23.93 22.90 12.02
CA TYR A 52 24.45 23.69 10.92
C TYR A 52 24.86 25.12 11.36
N ASP A 53 24.04 25.79 12.16
CA ASP A 53 24.31 27.15 12.67
C ASP A 53 25.54 27.18 13.61
N GLN A 54 25.88 26.06 14.29
CA GLN A 54 27.03 25.95 15.19
C GLN A 54 28.30 25.46 14.51
N PHE A 55 28.19 24.50 13.59
CA PHE A 55 29.33 23.76 13.03
C PHE A 55 29.45 23.89 11.49
N GLY A 56 28.53 24.63 10.85
CA GLY A 56 28.50 24.74 9.38
C GLY A 56 28.18 23.40 8.71
N HIS A 57 28.77 23.18 7.53
CA HIS A 57 28.60 21.92 6.79
C HIS A 57 29.09 20.69 7.55
N ASP A 58 30.13 20.81 8.37
CA ASP A 58 30.69 19.72 9.16
C ASP A 58 29.71 19.18 10.21
N GLY A 59 28.76 20.01 10.66
CA GLY A 59 27.74 19.63 11.64
C GLY A 59 26.57 18.80 11.07
N VAL A 60 26.44 18.77 9.76
CA VAL A 60 25.36 18.06 9.05
C VAL A 60 25.88 17.04 8.03
N ASP A 61 27.20 16.93 7.90
CA ASP A 61 27.85 15.97 7.01
C ASP A 61 27.85 14.57 7.68
N PRO A 62 27.18 13.55 7.08
CA PRO A 62 27.18 12.19 7.63
C PRO A 62 28.55 11.52 7.66
N SER A 63 29.55 12.06 6.96
CA SER A 63 30.91 11.52 6.94
C SER A 63 31.71 11.89 8.18
N GLY A 64 31.28 12.90 8.97
CA GLY A 64 31.96 13.33 10.19
C GLY A 64 31.79 12.42 11.41
N PHE A 65 30.85 11.48 11.41
CA PHE A 65 30.56 10.56 12.52
C PHE A 65 30.74 9.09 12.10
N GLY A 66 31.96 8.69 11.74
CA GLY A 66 32.33 7.27 11.59
C GLY A 66 32.65 6.83 10.16
N GLY A 67 33.89 6.92 9.85
CA GLY A 67 34.72 6.36 8.78
C GLY A 67 34.10 5.43 7.73
N GLY A 68 34.27 5.81 6.47
CA GLY A 68 34.45 4.86 5.38
C GLY A 68 33.42 4.87 4.27
N GLY A 69 33.78 5.46 3.12
CA GLY A 69 33.30 5.01 1.82
C GLY A 69 32.26 5.89 1.10
N SER A 70 32.73 6.59 0.09
CA SER A 70 31.96 7.48 -0.80
C SER A 70 30.93 6.81 -1.73
N GLN A 71 30.51 5.58 -1.48
CA GLN A 71 29.50 4.85 -2.28
C GLN A 71 28.12 4.75 -1.63
N GLY A 72 27.95 5.19 -0.37
CA GLY A 72 26.69 5.10 0.38
C GLY A 72 25.70 6.24 0.15
N PHE A 73 26.10 7.34 -0.48
CA PHE A 73 25.28 8.54 -0.61
C PHE A 73 24.11 8.36 -1.61
N ASN A 74 24.33 7.64 -2.72
CA ASN A 74 23.28 7.41 -3.71
C ASN A 74 22.21 6.40 -3.26
N ASP A 75 22.57 5.42 -2.43
CA ASP A 75 21.62 4.40 -1.97
C ASP A 75 20.73 4.93 -0.83
N ILE A 76 21.30 5.77 0.08
CA ILE A 76 20.53 6.38 1.17
C ILE A 76 19.59 7.48 0.64
N PHE A 77 20.02 8.21 -0.40
CA PHE A 77 19.21 9.26 -1.03
C PHE A 77 18.05 8.68 -1.83
N GLY A 78 18.23 7.54 -2.50
CA GLY A 78 17.19 6.82 -3.23
C GLY A 78 16.09 6.29 -2.33
N ASP A 79 16.45 5.72 -1.19
CA ASP A 79 15.51 5.16 -0.22
C ASP A 79 14.73 6.24 0.54
N ILE A 80 15.40 7.34 0.94
CA ILE A 80 14.76 8.45 1.67
C ILE A 80 13.88 9.30 0.73
N PHE A 81 14.31 9.51 -0.50
CA PHE A 81 13.54 10.29 -1.49
C PHE A 81 12.31 9.53 -2.00
N GLY A 82 12.40 8.21 -2.12
CA GLY A 82 11.27 7.34 -2.43
C GLY A 82 10.21 7.31 -1.33
N ASP A 83 10.61 7.35 -0.08
CA ASP A 83 9.69 7.35 1.08
C ASP A 83 9.07 8.73 1.36
N ILE A 84 9.77 9.84 1.13
CA ILE A 84 9.28 11.20 1.43
C ILE A 84 8.36 11.75 0.33
N PHE A 85 8.66 11.48 -0.95
CA PHE A 85 7.83 11.92 -2.07
C PHE A 85 6.77 10.91 -2.50
N GLY A 86 6.93 9.64 -2.09
CA GLY A 86 5.93 8.59 -2.29
C GLY A 86 4.79 8.57 -1.27
N GLY A 87 4.69 9.56 -0.37
CA GLY A 87 3.57 9.68 0.58
C GLY A 87 3.64 8.72 1.78
N GLY A 88 4.81 8.17 2.10
CA GLY A 88 5.03 7.36 3.30
C GLY A 88 5.53 8.21 4.47
N ASP A 89 4.92 8.08 5.63
CA ASP A 89 5.33 8.69 6.89
C ASP A 89 6.73 8.19 7.28
N PRO A 90 7.79 9.05 7.37
CA PRO A 90 9.16 8.61 7.69
C PRO A 90 9.33 8.09 9.13
N PHE A 91 8.35 8.32 10.00
CA PHE A 91 8.28 7.80 11.37
C PHE A 91 7.14 6.81 11.58
N GLY A 92 6.34 6.53 10.54
CA GLY A 92 5.36 5.47 10.58
C GLY A 92 6.09 4.14 10.71
N ARG A 93 6.16 3.56 11.93
CA ARG A 93 6.26 2.11 12.06
C ARG A 93 5.37 1.56 10.97
N ARG A 94 5.93 0.83 9.99
CA ARG A 94 5.13 0.02 9.06
C ARG A 94 4.24 -0.85 9.93
N GLN A 95 3.13 -0.27 10.32
CA GLN A 95 2.05 -0.99 10.97
C GLN A 95 1.67 -1.99 9.91
N ARG A 96 2.02 -3.26 10.09
CA ARG A 96 1.62 -4.32 9.18
C ARG A 96 0.16 -4.05 8.87
N SER A 97 -0.14 -3.76 7.62
CA SER A 97 -1.51 -3.49 7.22
C SER A 97 -2.34 -4.69 7.64
N ASN A 98 -3.18 -4.49 8.64
CA ASN A 98 -4.17 -5.48 9.05
C ASN A 98 -5.32 -5.56 8.06
N LYS A 99 -5.21 -4.87 6.90
CA LYS A 99 -6.19 -4.93 5.83
C LYS A 99 -6.26 -6.36 5.27
N GLY A 100 -7.45 -6.82 5.00
CA GLY A 100 -7.70 -8.09 4.34
C GLY A 100 -7.22 -8.09 2.89
N SER A 101 -7.05 -9.27 2.33
CA SER A 101 -6.65 -9.45 0.94
C SER A 101 -7.77 -9.01 0.01
N ASP A 102 -7.38 -8.42 -1.11
CA ASP A 102 -8.31 -8.15 -2.19
C ASP A 102 -8.62 -9.47 -2.92
N LEU A 103 -9.86 -9.63 -3.36
CA LEU A 103 -10.33 -10.80 -4.10
C LEU A 103 -10.58 -10.45 -5.56
N GLN A 104 -10.38 -11.42 -6.43
CA GLN A 104 -10.70 -11.30 -7.85
C GLN A 104 -11.70 -12.41 -8.24
N TYR A 105 -12.74 -12.03 -8.98
CA TYR A 105 -13.75 -12.92 -9.49
C TYR A 105 -13.95 -12.65 -10.99
N SER A 106 -13.91 -13.69 -11.83
CA SER A 106 -14.22 -13.57 -13.26
C SER A 106 -15.68 -13.90 -13.48
N MET A 107 -16.42 -12.96 -14.06
CA MET A 107 -17.83 -13.10 -14.40
C MET A 107 -17.98 -13.13 -15.92
N THR A 108 -18.73 -14.12 -16.40
CA THR A 108 -19.06 -14.24 -17.81
C THR A 108 -20.49 -13.78 -18.02
N ILE A 109 -20.72 -12.91 -19.02
CA ILE A 109 -22.03 -12.37 -19.37
C ILE A 109 -22.25 -12.46 -20.89
N ASP A 110 -23.51 -12.47 -21.31
CA ASP A 110 -23.87 -12.43 -22.71
C ASP A 110 -23.75 -11.02 -23.29
N LEU A 111 -23.70 -10.92 -24.64
CA LEU A 111 -23.53 -9.64 -25.32
C LEU A 111 -24.70 -8.69 -25.03
N GLU A 112 -25.92 -9.21 -24.95
CA GLU A 112 -27.15 -8.44 -24.67
C GLU A 112 -27.09 -7.82 -23.27
N ASP A 113 -26.61 -8.58 -22.29
CA ASP A 113 -26.45 -8.12 -20.92
C ASP A 113 -25.34 -7.06 -20.83
N ALA A 114 -24.25 -7.24 -21.57
CA ALA A 114 -23.21 -6.24 -21.67
C ALA A 114 -23.69 -4.91 -22.23
N VAL A 115 -24.61 -4.96 -23.22
CA VAL A 115 -25.18 -3.76 -23.85
C VAL A 115 -26.23 -3.07 -22.98
N ARG A 116 -27.10 -3.84 -22.33
CA ARG A 116 -28.20 -3.30 -21.49
C ARG A 116 -27.81 -2.98 -20.07
N GLY A 117 -26.77 -3.65 -19.59
CA GLY A 117 -26.44 -3.72 -18.18
C GLY A 117 -27.32 -4.72 -17.43
N VAL A 118 -26.75 -5.39 -16.47
CA VAL A 118 -27.42 -6.46 -15.70
C VAL A 118 -27.03 -6.39 -14.24
N THR A 119 -27.86 -6.93 -13.37
CA THR A 119 -27.55 -7.11 -11.95
C THR A 119 -27.53 -8.59 -11.64
N GLU A 120 -26.32 -9.10 -11.37
CA GLU A 120 -26.11 -10.52 -11.13
C GLU A 120 -25.75 -10.81 -9.67
N LYS A 121 -26.17 -11.99 -9.20
CA LYS A 121 -25.81 -12.46 -7.85
C LYS A 121 -24.67 -13.46 -7.96
N ILE A 122 -23.56 -13.15 -7.32
CA ILE A 122 -22.41 -14.03 -7.23
C ILE A 122 -22.26 -14.57 -5.82
N ALA A 123 -21.77 -15.80 -5.69
CA ALA A 123 -21.45 -16.43 -4.42
C ALA A 123 -19.95 -16.75 -4.41
N ILE A 124 -19.20 -16.07 -3.56
CA ILE A 124 -17.74 -16.20 -3.44
C ILE A 124 -17.38 -16.76 -2.06
N PRO A 125 -16.40 -17.67 -1.95
CA PRO A 125 -15.79 -18.00 -0.68
C PRO A 125 -14.92 -16.83 -0.24
N ALA A 126 -15.09 -16.35 0.98
CA ALA A 126 -14.29 -15.26 1.55
C ALA A 126 -14.09 -15.51 3.05
N LEU A 127 -12.96 -15.03 3.56
CA LEU A 127 -12.72 -14.98 4.99
C LEU A 127 -13.47 -13.76 5.56
N GLU A 128 -14.46 -14.03 6.39
CA GLU A 128 -15.21 -13.02 7.13
C GLU A 128 -14.72 -12.91 8.57
N SER A 129 -14.90 -11.73 9.18
CA SER A 129 -14.64 -11.56 10.61
C SER A 129 -15.47 -12.53 11.44
N CYS A 130 -14.83 -13.22 12.37
CA CYS A 130 -15.52 -14.14 13.26
C CYS A 130 -16.51 -13.39 14.14
N GLY A 131 -17.81 -13.68 14.01
CA GLY A 131 -18.85 -13.03 14.79
C GLY A 131 -18.73 -13.23 16.30
N SER A 132 -18.17 -14.37 16.74
CA SER A 132 -18.03 -14.67 18.17
C SER A 132 -16.94 -13.82 18.85
N CYS A 133 -15.82 -13.53 18.17
CA CYS A 133 -14.73 -12.75 18.75
C CYS A 133 -14.54 -11.39 18.07
N LYS A 134 -15.39 -11.04 17.12
CA LYS A 134 -15.32 -9.76 16.36
C LYS A 134 -13.95 -9.48 15.76
N GLY A 135 -13.31 -10.52 15.23
CA GLY A 135 -12.01 -10.41 14.57
C GLY A 135 -10.79 -10.49 15.49
N THR A 136 -10.94 -10.50 16.80
CA THR A 136 -9.80 -10.49 17.75
C THR A 136 -9.09 -11.83 17.86
N GLY A 137 -9.74 -12.93 17.50
CA GLY A 137 -9.23 -14.29 17.70
C GLY A 137 -9.26 -14.79 19.15
N ALA A 138 -9.56 -13.93 20.13
CA ALA A 138 -9.62 -14.27 21.54
C ALA A 138 -11.03 -14.72 21.97
N SER A 139 -11.12 -15.62 22.92
CA SER A 139 -12.40 -16.01 23.53
C SER A 139 -13.04 -14.82 24.24
N GLU A 140 -14.35 -14.87 24.43
CA GLU A 140 -15.10 -13.88 25.17
C GLU A 140 -14.50 -13.65 26.57
N GLY A 141 -14.33 -12.39 26.95
CA GLY A 141 -13.68 -12.00 28.21
C GLY A 141 -12.15 -11.99 28.20
N SER A 142 -11.49 -12.51 27.15
CA SER A 142 -10.04 -12.41 27.00
C SER A 142 -9.66 -11.42 25.88
N LYS A 143 -8.44 -10.86 26.00
CA LYS A 143 -7.87 -9.93 24.99
C LYS A 143 -6.53 -10.44 24.52
N PRO A 144 -6.17 -10.20 23.25
CA PRO A 144 -4.80 -10.39 22.80
C PRO A 144 -3.84 -9.53 23.63
N VAL A 145 -2.72 -10.08 24.05
CA VAL A 145 -1.67 -9.37 24.79
C VAL A 145 -0.45 -9.18 23.89
N THR A 146 0.25 -8.08 24.05
CA THR A 146 1.49 -7.82 23.31
C THR A 146 2.51 -8.92 23.59
N CYS A 147 3.14 -9.43 22.55
CA CYS A 147 4.21 -10.43 22.69
C CYS A 147 5.42 -9.83 23.38
N ASP A 148 5.78 -10.37 24.54
CA ASP A 148 6.92 -9.94 25.36
C ASP A 148 8.28 -10.20 24.67
N THR A 149 8.38 -11.23 23.82
CA THR A 149 9.61 -11.56 23.10
C THR A 149 9.99 -10.53 22.04
N CYS A 150 9.02 -9.97 21.32
CA CYS A 150 9.28 -9.00 20.25
C CYS A 150 8.72 -7.61 20.54
N GLY A 151 8.12 -7.38 21.73
CA GLY A 151 7.53 -6.10 22.08
C GLY A 151 6.43 -5.62 21.14
N GLY A 152 5.72 -6.55 20.48
CA GLY A 152 4.69 -6.23 19.50
C GLY A 152 5.18 -6.10 18.06
N ALA A 153 6.49 -6.12 17.80
CA ALA A 153 7.07 -5.93 16.47
C ALA A 153 6.82 -7.13 15.52
N GLY A 154 6.49 -8.30 16.04
CA GLY A 154 6.33 -9.54 15.27
C GLY A 154 7.63 -10.11 14.71
N GLN A 155 8.75 -9.43 14.89
CA GLN A 155 10.08 -9.82 14.45
C GLN A 155 11.08 -9.58 15.55
N VAL A 156 12.10 -10.40 15.63
CA VAL A 156 13.27 -10.20 16.49
C VAL A 156 14.49 -9.95 15.62
N ARG A 157 15.31 -8.98 16.02
CA ARG A 157 16.57 -8.69 15.33
C ARG A 157 17.67 -9.48 16.00
N MET A 158 18.34 -10.32 15.23
CA MET A 158 19.53 -11.03 15.65
C MET A 158 20.76 -10.39 15.02
N GLN A 159 21.71 -10.00 15.83
CA GLN A 159 23.02 -9.50 15.36
C GLN A 159 23.95 -10.69 15.14
N GLN A 160 24.39 -10.90 13.91
CA GLN A 160 25.46 -11.83 13.58
C GLN A 160 26.65 -11.02 13.05
N GLY A 161 27.61 -10.71 13.92
CA GLY A 161 28.75 -9.87 13.58
C GLY A 161 28.30 -8.45 13.21
N PHE A 162 28.64 -8.00 12.01
CA PHE A 162 28.29 -6.66 11.50
C PHE A 162 26.90 -6.60 10.83
N PHE A 163 26.22 -7.72 10.69
CA PHE A 163 24.91 -7.78 10.03
C PHE A 163 23.79 -7.96 11.04
N SER A 164 22.72 -7.19 10.86
CA SER A 164 21.47 -7.33 11.62
C SER A 164 20.44 -8.03 10.75
N VAL A 165 20.04 -9.25 11.12
CA VAL A 165 19.03 -10.04 10.42
C VAL A 165 17.72 -9.97 11.20
N ALA A 166 16.64 -9.57 10.53
CA ALA A 166 15.30 -9.61 11.08
C ALA A 166 14.69 -11.00 10.87
N GLN A 167 14.35 -11.70 11.96
CA GLN A 167 13.72 -13.00 11.93
C GLN A 167 12.29 -12.89 12.49
N THR A 168 11.34 -13.64 11.90
CA THR A 168 9.98 -13.73 12.42
C THR A 168 10.02 -14.25 13.87
N CYS A 169 9.32 -13.57 14.78
CA CYS A 169 9.25 -13.97 16.18
C CYS A 169 8.59 -15.34 16.31
N ASN A 170 9.32 -16.33 16.81
CA ASN A 170 8.82 -17.70 16.95
C ASN A 170 7.64 -17.82 17.93
N ARG A 171 7.56 -16.92 18.93
CA ARG A 171 6.53 -16.98 19.96
C ARG A 171 5.15 -16.52 19.48
N CYS A 172 5.11 -15.46 18.67
CA CYS A 172 3.86 -14.94 18.12
C CYS A 172 3.69 -15.22 16.62
N SER A 173 4.60 -15.97 16.01
CA SER A 173 4.60 -16.31 14.59
C SER A 173 4.36 -15.10 13.69
N GLY A 174 4.93 -13.96 14.10
CA GLY A 174 4.87 -12.73 13.35
C GLY A 174 3.67 -11.83 13.63
N SER A 175 2.68 -12.25 14.44
CA SER A 175 1.49 -11.44 14.75
C SER A 175 1.77 -10.25 15.67
N GLY A 176 2.85 -10.29 16.45
CA GLY A 176 3.15 -9.29 17.49
C GLY A 176 2.30 -9.44 18.75
N GLN A 177 1.31 -10.30 18.75
CA GLN A 177 0.38 -10.52 19.86
C GLN A 177 0.29 -12.02 20.22
N ILE A 178 -0.08 -12.30 21.47
CA ILE A 178 -0.31 -13.65 21.98
C ILE A 178 -1.76 -13.74 22.46
N ILE A 179 -2.44 -14.78 22.03
CA ILE A 179 -3.81 -15.08 22.45
C ILE A 179 -3.74 -16.27 23.43
N SER A 180 -3.90 -16.00 24.74
CA SER A 180 -3.85 -17.03 25.78
C SER A 180 -5.05 -17.98 25.69
N ASN A 181 -6.24 -17.43 25.40
CA ASN A 181 -7.49 -18.17 25.25
C ASN A 181 -8.04 -17.98 23.85
N PRO A 182 -7.74 -18.87 22.89
CA PRO A 182 -8.21 -18.73 21.53
C PRO A 182 -9.73 -18.94 21.41
N CYS A 183 -10.37 -18.15 20.56
CA CYS A 183 -11.77 -18.29 20.23
C CYS A 183 -12.05 -19.66 19.61
N ARG A 184 -13.01 -20.41 20.16
CA ARG A 184 -13.34 -21.75 19.69
C ARG A 184 -13.88 -21.78 18.27
N ALA A 185 -14.65 -20.75 17.86
CA ALA A 185 -15.27 -20.68 16.54
C ALA A 185 -14.24 -20.50 15.40
N CYS A 186 -13.23 -19.66 15.61
CA CYS A 186 -12.20 -19.39 14.60
C CYS A 186 -10.82 -19.96 14.96
N ARG A 187 -10.69 -20.69 16.06
CA ARG A 187 -9.43 -21.30 16.55
C ARG A 187 -8.28 -20.29 16.67
N GLY A 188 -8.62 -19.08 17.10
CA GLY A 188 -7.61 -18.00 17.27
C GLY A 188 -7.34 -17.17 16.03
N GLN A 189 -7.87 -17.52 14.85
CA GLN A 189 -7.58 -16.80 13.60
C GLN A 189 -8.32 -15.45 13.48
N GLY A 190 -9.37 -15.22 14.26
CA GLY A 190 -10.20 -14.02 14.16
C GLY A 190 -11.11 -14.00 12.93
N ARG A 191 -10.94 -14.93 11.99
CA ARG A 191 -11.68 -15.01 10.71
C ARG A 191 -12.20 -16.43 10.49
N ILE A 192 -13.29 -16.52 9.73
CA ILE A 192 -13.92 -17.80 9.36
C ILE A 192 -14.24 -17.75 7.87
N GLU A 193 -14.06 -18.86 7.18
CA GLU A 193 -14.44 -18.99 5.78
C GLU A 193 -15.97 -19.12 5.67
N LYS A 194 -16.57 -18.27 4.83
CA LYS A 194 -17.98 -18.31 4.51
C LYS A 194 -18.21 -18.04 3.04
N ARG A 195 -19.29 -18.57 2.49
CA ARG A 195 -19.80 -18.15 1.18
C ARG A 195 -20.62 -16.88 1.34
N LYS A 196 -20.15 -15.81 0.72
CA LYS A 196 -20.79 -14.50 0.68
C LYS A 196 -21.52 -14.33 -0.65
N THR A 197 -22.82 -14.03 -0.58
CA THR A 197 -23.60 -13.72 -1.78
C THR A 197 -23.68 -12.22 -1.94
N LEU A 198 -23.21 -11.74 -3.07
CA LEU A 198 -23.16 -10.31 -3.41
C LEU A 198 -23.96 -10.05 -4.68
N SER A 199 -24.67 -8.91 -4.71
CA SER A 199 -25.34 -8.41 -5.90
C SER A 199 -24.42 -7.42 -6.60
N VAL A 200 -24.00 -7.77 -7.81
CA VAL A 200 -23.09 -6.95 -8.64
C VAL A 200 -23.90 -6.27 -9.73
N LYS A 201 -23.91 -4.95 -9.71
CA LYS A 201 -24.53 -4.16 -10.77
C LYS A 201 -23.50 -3.88 -11.87
N ILE A 202 -23.73 -4.44 -13.04
CA ILE A 202 -22.92 -4.25 -14.24
C ILE A 202 -23.56 -3.12 -15.06
N PRO A 203 -22.84 -2.01 -15.32
CA PRO A 203 -23.36 -0.94 -16.14
C PRO A 203 -23.48 -1.36 -17.61
N ALA A 204 -24.33 -0.66 -18.36
CA ALA A 204 -24.42 -0.85 -19.80
C ALA A 204 -23.13 -0.41 -20.52
N GLY A 205 -22.77 -1.13 -21.57
CA GLY A 205 -21.61 -0.80 -22.40
C GLY A 205 -20.28 -1.39 -21.96
N VAL A 206 -20.27 -2.30 -20.97
CA VAL A 206 -19.04 -2.98 -20.52
C VAL A 206 -18.46 -3.87 -21.62
N ASP A 207 -17.14 -4.06 -21.55
CA ASP A 207 -16.39 -4.91 -22.48
C ASP A 207 -15.58 -5.99 -21.74
N THR A 208 -15.10 -6.96 -22.51
CA THR A 208 -14.19 -7.98 -21.96
C THR A 208 -12.92 -7.33 -21.43
N GLY A 209 -12.59 -7.64 -20.19
CA GLY A 209 -11.44 -7.08 -19.48
C GLY A 209 -11.78 -5.95 -18.53
N ASP A 210 -12.98 -5.38 -18.61
CA ASP A 210 -13.45 -4.37 -17.66
C ASP A 210 -13.51 -4.93 -16.25
N ARG A 211 -13.22 -4.06 -15.27
CA ARG A 211 -13.17 -4.42 -13.85
C ARG A 211 -14.11 -3.54 -13.05
N ILE A 212 -14.96 -4.20 -12.27
CA ILE A 212 -15.86 -3.53 -11.32
C ILE A 212 -15.27 -3.75 -9.91
N ARG A 213 -15.01 -2.66 -9.19
CA ARG A 213 -14.53 -2.72 -7.81
C ARG A 213 -15.70 -2.62 -6.84
N LEU A 214 -15.80 -3.58 -5.95
CA LEU A 214 -16.71 -3.57 -4.81
C LEU A 214 -15.87 -3.34 -3.56
N SER A 215 -15.90 -2.13 -3.02
CA SER A 215 -15.06 -1.71 -1.89
C SER A 215 -15.49 -2.42 -0.61
N GLY A 216 -14.50 -2.98 0.13
CA GLY A 216 -14.74 -3.68 1.39
C GLY A 216 -15.35 -5.06 1.27
N GLU A 217 -15.53 -5.59 0.04
CA GLU A 217 -16.13 -6.91 -0.23
C GLU A 217 -15.09 -8.02 -0.42
N GLY A 218 -13.81 -7.72 -0.20
CA GLY A 218 -12.72 -8.68 -0.13
C GLY A 218 -12.69 -9.47 1.18
N GLU A 219 -11.56 -10.09 1.50
CA GLU A 219 -11.37 -10.79 2.76
C GLU A 219 -11.34 -9.84 3.95
N ALA A 220 -11.80 -10.31 5.10
CA ALA A 220 -11.69 -9.58 6.35
C ALA A 220 -10.22 -9.38 6.75
N GLY A 221 -9.91 -8.22 7.31
CA GLY A 221 -8.61 -7.93 7.85
C GLY A 221 -8.25 -8.74 9.08
N LEU A 222 -6.97 -8.78 9.39
CA LEU A 222 -6.45 -9.40 10.61
C LEU A 222 -6.71 -8.50 11.82
N ASN A 223 -6.93 -9.11 12.99
CA ASN A 223 -7.10 -8.41 14.27
C ASN A 223 -8.18 -7.31 14.23
N GLY A 224 -9.27 -7.54 13.49
CA GLY A 224 -10.33 -6.53 13.32
C GLY A 224 -9.98 -5.39 12.35
N GLY A 225 -8.94 -5.55 11.55
CA GLY A 225 -8.58 -4.61 10.49
C GLY A 225 -9.64 -4.51 9.39
N PRO A 226 -9.56 -3.50 8.52
CA PRO A 226 -10.50 -3.30 7.42
C PRO A 226 -10.42 -4.44 6.41
N SER A 227 -11.56 -4.75 5.77
CA SER A 227 -11.60 -5.72 4.67
C SER A 227 -10.87 -5.21 3.44
N GLY A 228 -10.44 -6.13 2.60
CA GLY A 228 -10.00 -5.85 1.23
C GLY A 228 -11.16 -5.49 0.31
N ASP A 229 -10.89 -5.40 -0.97
CA ASP A 229 -11.85 -5.09 -2.02
C ASP A 229 -12.08 -6.33 -2.91
N LEU A 230 -13.24 -6.41 -3.55
CA LEU A 230 -13.49 -7.42 -4.57
C LEU A 230 -13.45 -6.77 -5.95
N PHE A 231 -12.64 -7.33 -6.84
CA PHE A 231 -12.56 -6.95 -8.24
C PHE A 231 -13.27 -8.01 -9.10
N VAL A 232 -14.37 -7.61 -9.72
CA VAL A 232 -15.11 -8.44 -10.67
C VAL A 232 -14.63 -8.11 -12.06
N GLN A 233 -13.96 -9.05 -12.72
CA GLN A 233 -13.49 -8.93 -14.08
C GLN A 233 -14.57 -9.48 -15.02
N ILE A 234 -15.00 -8.68 -15.98
CA ILE A 234 -16.03 -9.04 -16.95
C ILE A 234 -15.40 -9.78 -18.13
N LYS A 235 -16.07 -10.82 -18.58
CA LYS A 235 -15.79 -11.54 -19.81
C LYS A 235 -17.10 -11.64 -20.59
N VAL A 236 -17.21 -10.97 -21.73
CA VAL A 236 -18.35 -11.06 -22.63
C VAL A 236 -18.19 -12.30 -23.50
N LEU A 237 -19.23 -13.13 -23.57
CA LEU A 237 -19.23 -14.30 -24.45
C LEU A 237 -19.32 -13.86 -25.93
N PRO A 238 -18.70 -14.63 -26.84
CA PRO A 238 -18.94 -14.47 -28.27
C PRO A 238 -20.43 -14.69 -28.57
N HIS A 239 -20.97 -13.87 -29.45
CA HIS A 239 -22.36 -14.03 -29.88
C HIS A 239 -22.46 -14.81 -31.20
N ASP A 240 -23.50 -15.62 -31.37
CA ASP A 240 -23.61 -16.52 -32.51
C ASP A 240 -23.77 -15.78 -33.87
N VAL A 241 -24.32 -14.57 -33.86
CA VAL A 241 -24.63 -13.78 -35.07
C VAL A 241 -23.77 -12.53 -35.18
N PHE A 242 -23.43 -11.91 -34.05
CA PHE A 242 -22.76 -10.63 -34.03
C PHE A 242 -21.30 -10.76 -33.59
N GLU A 243 -20.42 -10.17 -34.37
CA GLU A 243 -19.03 -9.93 -33.98
C GLU A 243 -18.91 -8.49 -33.51
N ARG A 244 -18.34 -8.30 -32.29
CA ARG A 244 -18.18 -6.98 -31.70
C ARG A 244 -16.75 -6.50 -31.83
N ASP A 245 -16.59 -5.30 -32.37
CA ASP A 245 -15.30 -4.56 -32.35
C ASP A 245 -15.53 -3.18 -31.69
N GLY A 246 -15.15 -3.10 -30.43
CA GLY A 246 -15.38 -1.92 -29.60
C GLY A 246 -16.87 -1.55 -29.51
N LYS A 247 -17.27 -0.47 -30.18
CA LYS A 247 -18.66 0.02 -30.21
C LYS A 247 -19.48 -0.45 -31.43
N HIS A 248 -18.82 -1.15 -32.33
CA HIS A 248 -19.45 -1.60 -33.58
C HIS A 248 -19.83 -3.07 -33.49
N LEU A 249 -20.95 -3.42 -34.12
CA LEU A 249 -21.41 -4.80 -34.28
C LEU A 249 -21.45 -5.12 -35.76
N TYR A 250 -20.87 -6.22 -36.12
CA TYR A 250 -20.86 -6.77 -37.48
C TYR A 250 -21.66 -8.06 -37.50
N CYS A 251 -22.36 -8.33 -38.60
CA CYS A 251 -22.99 -9.61 -38.82
C CYS A 251 -22.89 -9.98 -40.32
N GLU A 252 -22.79 -11.27 -40.60
CA GLU A 252 -22.89 -11.79 -41.95
C GLU A 252 -24.32 -12.22 -42.23
N ALA A 253 -24.97 -11.56 -43.19
CA ALA A 253 -26.31 -11.94 -43.62
C ALA A 253 -26.21 -12.70 -44.95
N PRO A 254 -26.57 -14.01 -45.04
CA PRO A 254 -26.64 -14.72 -46.29
C PRO A 254 -27.77 -14.16 -47.16
N ILE A 255 -27.41 -13.61 -48.31
CA ILE A 255 -28.37 -13.11 -49.29
C ILE A 255 -28.55 -14.21 -50.32
N SER A 256 -29.76 -14.72 -50.47
CA SER A 256 -30.17 -15.69 -51.51
C SER A 256 -30.57 -15.02 -52.79
#